data_5fb7f5788c714c952476d33ce41b14e0
#
_entry.id   5fb7f5788c714c952476d33ce41b14e0
#
_cell.length_a   1.000
_cell.length_b   1.000
_cell.length_c   1.000
_cell.angle_alpha   90.00
_cell.angle_beta   90.00
_cell.angle_gamma   90.00
#
_symmetry.space_group_name_H-M   'P 1'
#
loop_
_entity.id
_entity.type
_entity.pdbx_description
1 polymer ?
#
loop_
_entity_poly.entity_id
_entity_poly.type
_entity_poly.pdbx_seq_one_letter_code
_entity_poly.pdbx_strand_id
1 'polypeptide(L)'
;ATKTPSLNINLNNGFTWNLNSNASAQNADTTTALFDNLTLSSGAVLNGAFSDAGANNYIAKGNVASDAGIINLDNPSHAKYDDVLTIDGNYTGSNGAQVRMNTLWNAPGDENGADSTSDVLHITGTAGGNTIVSPINTSGTANIIDGNVQQVASVLNTIPVVIVDGDNAAGTFTGTAQTTGAAEVQLTSRGAGAGREYYWTMNAKPIIPVDPVDPPVDPVDPPIPPVIYNPSVPAYVEMPRANMELGYATLATLHERRGENQTLAWDECGTCGTDAKGQTWGRILGKHLEQDGKTRLNMTSNIYGIQIGHDFKIKRTDKGAHQLTGVYLSYGRSNTNFYDNYRAVNGIISDDKYTGKGISDSASLGLTHTRYAPNGSYLDLVAQLSYLHNKYQSRRGVDVGQNGFGAVLSAEVGRPYALNKHASNESGWMIEPQAQLIYQYVDLKGFNDGIRQVDQGSQSGLRGRVGVRVAHNAQSSGDDYQTNTFYGVANIWHDFLNPKAVSIGQDRVGEKYATTWAEIGLGVQRAVGKHSYVYADARYEHDLGKTKRDGYRGTIGIKHTWK
;
A
#
# COMPACT_ATOMS: atom_id res chain seq x y z
N ALA A 1 -50.49 -8.53 -44.18
CA ALA A 1 -49.25 -8.90 -43.57
C ALA A 1 -49.56 -9.74 -42.32
N THR A 2 -49.42 -11.05 -42.43
CA THR A 2 -49.52 -11.98 -41.29
C THR A 2 -48.32 -11.72 -40.38
N LYS A 3 -48.58 -11.20 -39.17
CA LYS A 3 -47.55 -11.00 -38.15
C LYS A 3 -47.04 -12.39 -37.77
N THR A 4 -45.79 -12.68 -38.05
CA THR A 4 -45.14 -13.91 -37.59
C THR A 4 -45.20 -13.89 -36.07
N PRO A 5 -45.69 -14.92 -35.37
CA PRO A 5 -45.73 -14.95 -33.92
C PRO A 5 -44.31 -14.89 -33.39
N SER A 6 -44.04 -13.97 -32.47
CA SER A 6 -42.74 -13.84 -31.76
C SER A 6 -42.74 -14.74 -30.55
N LEU A 7 -41.66 -15.51 -30.37
CA LEU A 7 -41.43 -16.33 -29.17
C LEU A 7 -40.52 -15.57 -28.19
N ASN A 8 -41.12 -15.01 -27.16
CA ASN A 8 -40.39 -14.35 -26.08
C ASN A 8 -40.43 -15.23 -24.85
N ILE A 9 -39.26 -15.52 -24.30
CA ILE A 9 -39.09 -16.38 -23.09
C ILE A 9 -38.54 -15.50 -21.96
N ASN A 10 -39.20 -15.53 -20.80
CA ASN A 10 -38.76 -14.84 -19.61
C ASN A 10 -38.49 -15.83 -18.50
N LEU A 11 -37.25 -15.96 -18.07
CA LEU A 11 -36.84 -16.74 -16.91
C LEU A 11 -36.54 -15.79 -15.76
N ASN A 12 -37.01 -16.11 -14.57
CA ASN A 12 -36.82 -15.29 -13.39
C ASN A 12 -36.64 -16.14 -12.11
N ASN A 13 -36.30 -15.50 -10.99
CA ASN A 13 -36.28 -16.12 -9.66
C ASN A 13 -35.46 -17.41 -9.57
N GLY A 14 -34.29 -17.47 -10.20
CA GLY A 14 -33.38 -18.61 -10.16
C GLY A 14 -33.81 -19.82 -10.98
N PHE A 15 -34.83 -19.72 -11.85
CA PHE A 15 -35.16 -20.81 -12.77
C PHE A 15 -33.99 -21.10 -13.72
N THR A 16 -33.72 -22.40 -13.94
CA THR A 16 -32.67 -22.86 -14.83
C THR A 16 -33.29 -23.46 -16.09
N TRP A 17 -32.83 -22.98 -17.25
CA TRP A 17 -33.09 -23.63 -18.54
C TRP A 17 -31.84 -24.36 -19.00
N ASN A 18 -31.89 -25.69 -18.97
CA ASN A 18 -30.81 -26.52 -19.48
C ASN A 18 -30.94 -26.65 -21.01
N LEU A 19 -29.92 -26.21 -21.73
CA LEU A 19 -29.80 -26.41 -23.17
C LEU A 19 -29.32 -27.84 -23.45
N ASN A 20 -30.18 -28.80 -23.24
CA ASN A 20 -29.88 -30.19 -23.51
C ASN A 20 -30.78 -30.75 -24.63
N SER A 21 -30.27 -31.71 -25.37
CA SER A 21 -31.06 -32.41 -26.36
C SER A 21 -32.25 -33.08 -25.71
N ASN A 22 -33.44 -32.74 -26.15
CA ASN A 22 -34.58 -33.58 -25.87
C ASN A 22 -34.54 -34.80 -26.79
N ALA A 23 -34.03 -35.92 -26.31
CA ALA A 23 -33.83 -37.16 -27.04
C ALA A 23 -35.12 -37.74 -27.66
N SER A 24 -36.27 -37.11 -27.43
CA SER A 24 -37.57 -37.56 -27.96
C SER A 24 -38.04 -36.87 -29.24
N ALA A 25 -37.33 -35.85 -29.74
CA ALA A 25 -37.71 -35.18 -30.99
C ALA A 25 -37.10 -35.89 -32.19
N GLN A 26 -37.89 -36.69 -32.87
CA GLN A 26 -37.49 -37.27 -34.14
C GLN A 26 -37.22 -36.15 -35.15
N ASN A 27 -35.97 -36.04 -35.62
CA ASN A 27 -35.47 -35.07 -36.59
C ASN A 27 -35.28 -33.62 -36.10
N ALA A 28 -35.19 -33.34 -34.85
CA ALA A 28 -34.80 -32.02 -34.36
C ALA A 28 -33.27 -31.91 -34.24
N ASP A 29 -32.74 -30.76 -34.63
CA ASP A 29 -31.39 -30.35 -34.22
C ASP A 29 -31.38 -30.22 -32.69
N THR A 30 -30.72 -31.17 -32.05
CA THR A 30 -30.75 -31.31 -30.59
C THR A 30 -29.81 -30.30 -29.88
N THR A 31 -29.10 -29.49 -30.66
CA THR A 31 -28.10 -28.53 -30.16
C THR A 31 -28.60 -27.08 -30.23
N THR A 32 -29.74 -26.81 -30.89
CA THR A 32 -30.24 -25.45 -31.12
C THR A 32 -31.54 -25.16 -30.37
N ALA A 33 -31.55 -24.13 -29.51
CA ALA A 33 -32.76 -23.54 -28.95
C ALA A 33 -33.19 -22.31 -29.75
N LEU A 34 -34.44 -22.27 -30.20
CA LEU A 34 -34.99 -21.21 -31.07
C LEU A 34 -35.94 -20.32 -30.26
N PHE A 35 -35.70 -19.01 -30.29
CA PHE A 35 -36.55 -17.97 -29.72
C PHE A 35 -36.26 -16.63 -30.43
N ASP A 36 -37.14 -15.65 -30.30
CA ASP A 36 -36.83 -14.27 -30.73
C ASP A 36 -36.07 -13.50 -29.65
N ASN A 37 -36.57 -13.57 -28.41
CA ASN A 37 -35.95 -12.92 -27.27
C ASN A 37 -36.01 -13.81 -26.02
N LEU A 38 -34.89 -13.95 -25.33
CA LEU A 38 -34.77 -14.57 -24.03
C LEU A 38 -34.36 -13.51 -23.02
N THR A 39 -35.11 -13.38 -21.93
CA THR A 39 -34.76 -12.53 -20.80
C THR A 39 -34.46 -13.41 -19.58
N LEU A 40 -33.27 -13.22 -19.00
CA LEU A 40 -32.84 -13.85 -17.77
C LEU A 40 -32.85 -12.77 -16.67
N SER A 41 -33.60 -12.96 -15.59
CA SER A 41 -33.67 -11.98 -14.50
C SER A 41 -33.62 -12.62 -13.14
N SER A 42 -33.17 -11.85 -12.13
CA SER A 42 -33.19 -12.26 -10.72
C SER A 42 -32.54 -13.64 -10.47
N GLY A 43 -31.34 -13.87 -11.01
CA GLY A 43 -30.57 -15.11 -10.84
C GLY A 43 -31.04 -16.29 -11.71
N ALA A 44 -31.90 -16.06 -12.71
CA ALA A 44 -32.25 -17.10 -13.68
C ALA A 44 -31.02 -17.53 -14.49
N VAL A 45 -30.96 -18.82 -14.83
CA VAL A 45 -29.79 -19.47 -15.43
C VAL A 45 -30.13 -20.01 -16.84
N LEU A 46 -29.34 -19.60 -17.81
CA LEU A 46 -29.22 -20.30 -19.08
C LEU A 46 -28.02 -21.25 -18.97
N ASN A 47 -28.29 -22.55 -18.92
CA ASN A 47 -27.26 -23.56 -18.70
C ASN A 47 -26.85 -24.23 -20.01
N GLY A 48 -25.66 -23.90 -20.50
CA GLY A 48 -25.05 -24.48 -21.69
C GLY A 48 -24.08 -25.64 -21.41
N ALA A 49 -23.91 -26.03 -20.13
CA ALA A 49 -22.98 -27.07 -19.68
C ALA A 49 -23.70 -28.13 -18.86
N PHE A 50 -24.68 -28.77 -19.42
CA PHE A 50 -25.55 -29.71 -18.72
C PHE A 50 -24.90 -31.07 -18.42
N SER A 51 -23.97 -31.52 -19.26
CA SER A 51 -23.47 -32.90 -19.25
C SER A 51 -21.95 -32.97 -19.17
N ASP A 52 -21.44 -33.97 -18.47
CA ASP A 52 -20.01 -34.35 -18.46
C ASP A 52 -19.68 -35.39 -19.56
N ALA A 53 -20.64 -35.84 -20.37
CA ALA A 53 -20.46 -36.95 -21.29
C ALA A 53 -19.67 -36.58 -22.58
N GLY A 54 -19.33 -35.31 -22.79
CA GLY A 54 -18.60 -34.80 -23.94
C GLY A 54 -18.61 -33.28 -23.91
N ALA A 55 -18.05 -32.62 -24.92
CA ALA A 55 -18.17 -31.17 -25.07
C ALA A 55 -19.64 -30.78 -25.32
N ASN A 56 -20.13 -29.80 -24.60
CA ASN A 56 -21.47 -29.25 -24.77
C ASN A 56 -21.39 -28.09 -25.78
N ASN A 57 -21.86 -28.32 -26.99
CA ASN A 57 -21.89 -27.29 -28.04
C ASN A 57 -23.35 -26.95 -28.35
N TYR A 58 -23.84 -25.84 -27.76
CA TYR A 58 -25.21 -25.40 -27.90
C TYR A 58 -25.33 -24.05 -28.60
N ILE A 59 -26.43 -23.86 -29.32
CA ILE A 59 -26.78 -22.62 -30.01
C ILE A 59 -28.08 -22.07 -29.41
N ALA A 60 -28.04 -20.91 -28.84
CA ALA A 60 -29.18 -20.10 -28.43
C ALA A 60 -29.49 -19.13 -29.58
N LYS A 61 -30.45 -19.45 -30.44
CA LYS A 61 -30.77 -18.67 -31.64
C LYS A 61 -31.85 -17.66 -31.35
N GLY A 62 -31.42 -16.42 -31.15
CA GLY A 62 -32.22 -15.25 -30.80
C GLY A 62 -31.46 -14.30 -29.92
N ASN A 63 -32.08 -13.18 -29.53
CA ASN A 63 -31.46 -12.20 -28.65
C ASN A 63 -31.55 -12.63 -27.18
N VAL A 64 -30.51 -12.38 -26.42
CA VAL A 64 -30.44 -12.67 -24.97
C VAL A 64 -30.22 -11.40 -24.19
N ALA A 65 -31.12 -11.10 -23.26
CA ALA A 65 -30.97 -10.04 -22.24
C ALA A 65 -30.80 -10.69 -20.87
N SER A 66 -29.67 -10.43 -20.22
CA SER A 66 -29.35 -10.92 -18.87
C SER A 66 -29.37 -9.78 -17.87
N ASP A 67 -30.45 -9.68 -17.08
CA ASP A 67 -30.64 -8.68 -16.01
C ASP A 67 -30.47 -9.35 -14.66
N ALA A 68 -29.29 -9.31 -14.08
CA ALA A 68 -28.86 -10.12 -12.95
C ALA A 68 -29.05 -11.64 -13.20
N GLY A 69 -29.00 -12.07 -14.45
CA GLY A 69 -29.08 -13.47 -14.86
C GLY A 69 -27.71 -14.11 -14.99
N ILE A 70 -27.68 -15.41 -15.18
CA ILE A 70 -26.46 -16.21 -15.27
C ILE A 70 -26.46 -17.01 -16.56
N ILE A 71 -25.39 -16.89 -17.34
CA ILE A 71 -25.04 -17.85 -18.39
C ILE A 71 -24.04 -18.82 -17.76
N ASN A 72 -24.37 -20.11 -17.73
CA ASN A 72 -23.56 -21.13 -17.09
C ASN A 72 -22.92 -22.07 -18.11
N LEU A 73 -21.60 -22.11 -18.13
CA LEU A 73 -20.77 -23.07 -18.85
C LEU A 73 -19.97 -23.95 -17.87
N ASP A 74 -20.26 -23.86 -16.58
CA ASP A 74 -19.69 -24.72 -15.55
C ASP A 74 -20.47 -26.04 -15.50
N ASN A 75 -19.83 -27.12 -15.91
CA ASN A 75 -20.45 -28.45 -15.97
C ASN A 75 -20.56 -29.12 -14.59
N PRO A 76 -21.34 -30.21 -14.43
CA PRO A 76 -21.56 -30.85 -13.14
C PRO A 76 -20.30 -31.34 -12.45
N SER A 77 -19.27 -31.78 -13.18
CA SER A 77 -18.00 -32.22 -12.63
C SER A 77 -17.01 -31.09 -12.35
N HIS A 78 -17.30 -29.88 -12.83
CA HIS A 78 -16.40 -28.72 -12.79
C HIS A 78 -15.00 -28.99 -13.39
N ALA A 79 -14.89 -29.97 -14.30
CA ALA A 79 -13.61 -30.49 -14.80
C ALA A 79 -13.55 -30.60 -16.34
N LYS A 80 -14.48 -29.99 -17.03
CA LYS A 80 -14.50 -29.85 -18.48
C LYS A 80 -14.21 -28.42 -18.87
N TYR A 81 -13.48 -28.24 -19.96
CA TYR A 81 -12.94 -26.93 -20.35
C TYR A 81 -13.09 -26.72 -21.87
N ASP A 82 -14.06 -27.41 -22.48
CA ASP A 82 -14.26 -27.48 -23.92
C ASP A 82 -15.71 -27.21 -24.35
N ASP A 83 -16.51 -26.64 -23.42
CA ASP A 83 -17.90 -26.30 -23.68
C ASP A 83 -18.01 -24.97 -24.46
N VAL A 84 -18.92 -24.91 -25.44
CA VAL A 84 -19.18 -23.71 -26.23
C VAL A 84 -20.66 -23.40 -26.26
N LEU A 85 -21.03 -22.20 -25.80
CA LEU A 85 -22.37 -21.65 -26.01
C LEU A 85 -22.31 -20.55 -27.05
N THR A 86 -23.01 -20.75 -28.16
CA THR A 86 -23.18 -19.71 -29.18
C THR A 86 -24.54 -19.02 -29.00
N ILE A 87 -24.55 -17.72 -28.83
CA ILE A 87 -25.73 -16.87 -28.95
C ILE A 87 -25.77 -16.37 -30.38
N ASP A 88 -26.64 -16.98 -31.24
CA ASP A 88 -26.86 -16.53 -32.61
C ASP A 88 -27.88 -15.39 -32.60
N GLY A 89 -27.41 -14.21 -32.19
CA GLY A 89 -28.17 -12.99 -31.96
C GLY A 89 -27.40 -11.97 -31.15
N ASN A 90 -28.10 -10.94 -30.64
CA ASN A 90 -27.52 -9.91 -29.82
C ASN A 90 -27.57 -10.28 -28.31
N TYR A 91 -26.62 -9.75 -27.54
CA TYR A 91 -26.56 -9.94 -26.11
C TYR A 91 -26.55 -8.59 -25.37
N THR A 92 -27.23 -8.52 -24.22
CA THR A 92 -27.15 -7.37 -23.31
C THR A 92 -27.11 -7.86 -21.87
N GLY A 93 -26.09 -7.41 -21.11
CA GLY A 93 -25.94 -7.70 -19.68
C GLY A 93 -26.20 -6.47 -18.82
N SER A 94 -26.87 -6.63 -17.67
CA SER A 94 -27.14 -5.55 -16.72
C SER A 94 -27.25 -6.07 -15.28
N ASN A 95 -27.19 -5.16 -14.32
CA ASN A 95 -27.47 -5.41 -12.90
C ASN A 95 -26.71 -6.59 -12.28
N GLY A 96 -25.45 -6.82 -12.70
CA GLY A 96 -24.66 -7.94 -12.20
C GLY A 96 -24.87 -9.25 -12.96
N ALA A 97 -25.22 -9.18 -14.25
CA ALA A 97 -25.21 -10.33 -15.13
C ALA A 97 -23.88 -11.07 -15.06
N GLN A 98 -23.91 -12.40 -15.12
CA GLN A 98 -22.73 -13.26 -14.96
C GLN A 98 -22.60 -14.28 -16.08
N VAL A 99 -21.36 -14.59 -16.42
CA VAL A 99 -20.98 -15.79 -17.17
C VAL A 99 -20.07 -16.61 -16.25
N ARG A 100 -20.44 -17.86 -16.00
CA ARG A 100 -19.65 -18.82 -15.24
C ARG A 100 -19.08 -19.85 -16.18
N MET A 101 -17.77 -20.10 -16.12
CA MET A 101 -17.08 -21.01 -17.02
C MET A 101 -15.93 -21.72 -16.35
N ASN A 102 -15.61 -22.90 -16.84
CA ASN A 102 -14.41 -23.61 -16.42
C ASN A 102 -13.23 -23.14 -17.27
N THR A 103 -12.13 -22.84 -16.62
CA THR A 103 -10.86 -22.48 -17.26
C THR A 103 -9.74 -23.31 -16.65
N LEU A 104 -9.01 -24.03 -17.46
CA LEU A 104 -7.81 -24.74 -17.06
C LEU A 104 -6.60 -23.83 -17.26
N TRP A 105 -6.02 -23.42 -16.16
CA TRP A 105 -4.76 -22.71 -16.14
C TRP A 105 -3.63 -23.73 -16.13
N ASN A 106 -2.84 -23.79 -17.17
CA ASN A 106 -1.68 -24.66 -17.16
C ASN A 106 -0.50 -23.97 -16.45
N ALA A 107 -0.45 -24.10 -15.14
CA ALA A 107 0.56 -23.50 -14.31
C ALA A 107 1.31 -24.58 -13.48
N PRO A 108 2.63 -24.76 -13.71
CA PRO A 108 3.45 -24.13 -14.73
C PRO A 108 3.16 -24.71 -16.12
N GLY A 109 2.73 -23.83 -17.05
CA GLY A 109 2.48 -24.21 -18.42
C GLY A 109 3.74 -24.32 -19.27
N ASP A 110 3.58 -24.69 -20.52
CA ASP A 110 4.63 -24.49 -21.49
C ASP A 110 4.83 -23.00 -21.80
N GLU A 111 5.94 -22.64 -22.45
CA GLU A 111 6.28 -21.26 -22.76
C GLU A 111 5.24 -20.55 -23.66
N ASN A 112 4.40 -21.32 -24.36
CA ASN A 112 3.41 -20.82 -25.31
C ASN A 112 1.99 -20.85 -24.74
N GLY A 113 1.75 -21.43 -23.55
CA GLY A 113 0.41 -21.60 -22.96
C GLY A 113 -0.47 -22.55 -23.77
N ALA A 114 0.12 -23.45 -24.56
CA ALA A 114 -0.59 -24.34 -25.48
C ALA A 114 -1.54 -25.33 -24.78
N ASP A 115 -1.25 -25.62 -23.49
CA ASP A 115 -2.05 -26.54 -22.68
C ASP A 115 -3.19 -25.85 -21.92
N SER A 116 -3.31 -24.52 -22.01
CA SER A 116 -4.45 -23.80 -21.41
C SER A 116 -5.70 -24.02 -22.24
N THR A 117 -6.80 -24.33 -21.58
CA THR A 117 -8.11 -24.47 -22.22
C THR A 117 -9.20 -23.78 -21.41
N SER A 118 -10.29 -23.40 -22.04
CA SER A 118 -11.45 -22.78 -21.39
C SER A 118 -12.71 -23.02 -22.18
N ASP A 119 -13.83 -23.05 -21.49
CA ASP A 119 -15.13 -22.86 -22.12
C ASP A 119 -15.20 -21.52 -22.83
N VAL A 120 -16.09 -21.42 -23.84
CA VAL A 120 -16.23 -20.24 -24.68
C VAL A 120 -17.68 -19.79 -24.78
N LEU A 121 -17.94 -18.50 -24.54
CA LEU A 121 -19.18 -17.84 -24.95
C LEU A 121 -18.95 -17.12 -26.28
N HIS A 122 -19.67 -17.52 -27.33
CA HIS A 122 -19.61 -16.89 -28.65
C HIS A 122 -20.92 -16.15 -28.96
N ILE A 123 -20.85 -14.89 -29.30
CA ILE A 123 -21.99 -14.03 -29.66
C ILE A 123 -21.80 -13.58 -31.11
N THR A 124 -22.70 -14.00 -32.02
CA THR A 124 -22.57 -13.66 -33.43
C THR A 124 -23.06 -12.25 -33.76
N GLY A 125 -23.93 -11.69 -32.93
CA GLY A 125 -24.43 -10.32 -33.05
C GLY A 125 -23.60 -9.31 -32.24
N THR A 126 -24.24 -8.22 -31.83
CA THR A 126 -23.66 -7.19 -30.97
C THR A 126 -23.77 -7.58 -29.51
N ALA A 127 -22.85 -7.06 -28.69
CA ALA A 127 -22.96 -7.19 -27.24
C ALA A 127 -22.91 -5.81 -26.53
N GLY A 128 -23.71 -5.65 -25.47
CA GLY A 128 -23.80 -4.40 -24.72
C GLY A 128 -23.98 -4.58 -23.23
N GLY A 129 -23.90 -3.46 -22.50
CA GLY A 129 -24.04 -3.44 -21.06
C GLY A 129 -22.78 -3.87 -20.31
N ASN A 130 -22.94 -4.53 -19.16
CA ASN A 130 -21.86 -5.03 -18.35
C ASN A 130 -22.15 -6.43 -17.81
N THR A 131 -21.22 -7.36 -18.00
CA THR A 131 -21.31 -8.75 -17.56
C THR A 131 -20.01 -9.19 -16.90
N ILE A 132 -20.12 -9.86 -15.76
CA ILE A 132 -18.98 -10.39 -15.01
C ILE A 132 -18.69 -11.81 -15.48
N VAL A 133 -17.48 -12.07 -15.95
CA VAL A 133 -17.00 -13.42 -16.28
C VAL A 133 -16.27 -13.98 -15.06
N SER A 134 -16.69 -15.15 -14.60
CA SER A 134 -16.17 -15.82 -13.41
C SER A 134 -15.60 -17.19 -13.79
N PRO A 135 -14.28 -17.39 -13.70
CA PRO A 135 -13.69 -18.71 -13.86
C PRO A 135 -14.00 -19.58 -12.64
N ILE A 136 -14.40 -20.83 -12.86
CA ILE A 136 -14.79 -21.78 -11.82
C ILE A 136 -13.77 -22.93 -11.78
N ASN A 137 -13.37 -23.32 -10.58
CA ASN A 137 -12.48 -24.45 -10.35
C ASN A 137 -13.23 -25.78 -10.17
N THR A 138 -12.48 -26.88 -10.05
CA THR A 138 -13.01 -28.23 -9.86
C THR A 138 -13.83 -28.43 -8.58
N SER A 139 -13.88 -27.46 -7.69
CA SER A 139 -14.73 -27.47 -6.49
C SER A 139 -16.01 -26.64 -6.65
N GLY A 140 -16.28 -26.12 -7.85
CA GLY A 140 -17.44 -25.27 -8.14
C GLY A 140 -17.34 -23.86 -7.53
N THR A 141 -16.15 -23.42 -7.17
CA THR A 141 -15.88 -22.10 -6.59
C THR A 141 -14.98 -21.27 -7.50
N ALA A 142 -14.78 -19.97 -7.15
CA ALA A 142 -13.89 -19.10 -7.90
C ALA A 142 -12.50 -19.74 -8.07
N ASN A 143 -11.97 -19.71 -9.28
CA ASN A 143 -10.70 -20.35 -9.63
C ASN A 143 -9.53 -19.51 -9.08
N ILE A 144 -8.68 -20.14 -8.29
CA ILE A 144 -7.46 -19.54 -7.75
C ILE A 144 -6.28 -20.22 -8.44
N ILE A 145 -5.46 -19.41 -9.13
CA ILE A 145 -4.30 -19.90 -9.86
C ILE A 145 -3.14 -20.11 -8.87
N ASP A 146 -2.59 -21.31 -8.81
CA ASP A 146 -1.41 -21.63 -8.01
C ASP A 146 -0.14 -21.51 -8.85
N GLY A 147 0.90 -20.89 -8.30
CA GLY A 147 2.17 -20.67 -8.97
C GLY A 147 2.74 -19.27 -8.76
N ASN A 148 4.01 -19.08 -9.16
CA ASN A 148 4.64 -17.76 -9.15
C ASN A 148 4.34 -16.99 -10.45
N VAL A 149 4.62 -15.67 -10.41
CA VAL A 149 4.38 -14.76 -11.54
C VAL A 149 5.04 -15.25 -12.83
N GLN A 150 6.27 -15.76 -12.79
CA GLN A 150 6.97 -16.22 -14.00
C GLN A 150 6.36 -17.48 -14.60
N GLN A 151 5.94 -18.42 -13.77
CA GLN A 151 5.31 -19.66 -14.23
C GLN A 151 3.93 -19.40 -14.83
N VAL A 152 3.12 -18.56 -14.18
CA VAL A 152 1.74 -18.27 -14.61
C VAL A 152 1.71 -17.36 -15.84
N ALA A 153 2.66 -16.44 -16.00
CA ALA A 153 2.69 -15.48 -17.11
C ALA A 153 2.70 -16.16 -18.50
N SER A 154 3.28 -17.35 -18.64
CA SER A 154 3.38 -18.07 -19.90
C SER A 154 2.05 -18.67 -20.39
N VAL A 155 1.07 -18.87 -19.51
CA VAL A 155 -0.21 -19.54 -19.84
C VAL A 155 -1.36 -18.60 -20.13
N LEU A 156 -1.18 -17.30 -19.93
CA LEU A 156 -2.20 -16.28 -20.14
C LEU A 156 -2.08 -15.65 -21.53
N ASN A 157 -3.15 -15.03 -22.01
CA ASN A 157 -3.26 -14.33 -23.30
C ASN A 157 -3.32 -15.23 -24.55
N THR A 158 -3.50 -16.54 -24.41
CA THR A 158 -3.41 -17.48 -25.53
C THR A 158 -4.76 -17.76 -26.16
N ILE A 159 -5.83 -17.89 -25.38
CA ILE A 159 -7.15 -18.30 -25.83
C ILE A 159 -8.22 -17.26 -25.50
N PRO A 160 -9.18 -16.98 -26.41
CA PRO A 160 -10.36 -16.20 -26.07
C PRO A 160 -11.33 -17.04 -25.24
N VAL A 161 -11.97 -16.40 -24.26
CA VAL A 161 -13.02 -17.01 -23.42
C VAL A 161 -14.41 -16.42 -23.74
N VAL A 162 -14.47 -15.19 -24.27
CA VAL A 162 -15.67 -14.61 -24.86
C VAL A 162 -15.31 -14.04 -26.22
N ILE A 163 -16.13 -14.37 -27.26
CA ILE A 163 -15.98 -13.90 -28.62
C ILE A 163 -17.25 -13.14 -28.99
N VAL A 164 -17.14 -11.94 -29.51
CA VAL A 164 -18.25 -11.15 -30.04
C VAL A 164 -17.93 -10.73 -31.47
N ASP A 165 -18.71 -11.16 -32.44
CA ASP A 165 -18.46 -10.86 -33.86
C ASP A 165 -18.91 -9.44 -34.24
N GLY A 166 -19.96 -8.94 -33.60
CA GLY A 166 -20.49 -7.61 -33.82
C GLY A 166 -19.90 -6.54 -32.91
N ASP A 167 -20.38 -5.31 -33.05
CA ASP A 167 -19.90 -4.17 -32.26
C ASP A 167 -20.13 -4.34 -30.76
N ASN A 168 -19.12 -4.00 -29.98
CA ASN A 168 -19.19 -4.00 -28.52
C ASN A 168 -18.08 -3.17 -27.90
N ALA A 169 -18.34 -2.63 -26.71
CA ALA A 169 -17.34 -1.90 -25.93
C ALA A 169 -16.35 -2.83 -25.23
N ALA A 170 -15.11 -2.40 -25.04
CA ALA A 170 -14.06 -3.17 -24.36
C ALA A 170 -14.42 -3.55 -22.90
N GLY A 171 -15.31 -2.80 -22.25
CA GLY A 171 -15.79 -3.06 -20.89
C GLY A 171 -17.10 -3.84 -20.79
N THR A 172 -17.63 -4.36 -21.91
CA THR A 172 -18.87 -5.15 -21.90
C THR A 172 -18.74 -6.42 -21.07
N PHE A 173 -17.61 -7.09 -21.15
CA PHE A 173 -17.26 -8.22 -20.30
C PHE A 173 -16.07 -7.85 -19.41
N THR A 174 -16.20 -8.11 -18.12
CA THR A 174 -15.18 -7.84 -17.11
C THR A 174 -15.01 -9.08 -16.23
N GLY A 175 -13.83 -9.24 -15.63
CA GLY A 175 -13.60 -10.36 -14.73
C GLY A 175 -12.24 -10.28 -14.08
N THR A 176 -12.10 -10.95 -12.95
CA THR A 176 -10.82 -11.10 -12.24
C THR A 176 -10.69 -12.53 -11.72
N ALA A 177 -9.45 -13.05 -11.77
CA ALA A 177 -9.06 -14.27 -11.09
C ALA A 177 -7.92 -13.98 -10.12
N GLN A 178 -7.91 -14.68 -9.00
CA GLN A 178 -6.91 -14.53 -7.95
C GLN A 178 -5.76 -15.52 -8.19
N THR A 179 -4.56 -15.13 -7.74
CA THR A 179 -3.42 -16.04 -7.62
C THR A 179 -3.02 -16.20 -6.16
N THR A 180 -2.33 -17.29 -5.84
CA THR A 180 -1.71 -17.48 -4.51
C THR A 180 -0.46 -16.61 -4.33
N GLY A 181 0.04 -15.99 -5.40
CA GLY A 181 1.16 -15.06 -5.42
C GLY A 181 0.74 -13.59 -5.45
N ALA A 182 1.63 -12.73 -5.96
CA ALA A 182 1.42 -11.29 -6.01
C ALA A 182 0.49 -10.84 -7.14
N ALA A 183 0.37 -11.60 -8.23
CA ALA A 183 -0.40 -11.22 -9.39
C ALA A 183 -1.92 -11.30 -9.19
N GLU A 184 -2.64 -10.45 -9.92
CA GLU A 184 -4.06 -10.57 -10.21
C GLU A 184 -4.23 -10.76 -11.71
N VAL A 185 -5.09 -11.69 -12.11
CA VAL A 185 -5.47 -11.91 -13.50
C VAL A 185 -6.75 -11.12 -13.78
N GLN A 186 -6.78 -10.40 -14.89
CA GLN A 186 -7.94 -9.61 -15.29
C GLN A 186 -8.39 -9.99 -16.70
N LEU A 187 -9.68 -9.95 -16.95
CA LEU A 187 -10.23 -10.08 -18.30
C LEU A 187 -9.97 -8.78 -19.07
N THR A 188 -9.38 -8.90 -20.26
CA THR A 188 -9.13 -7.80 -21.18
C THR A 188 -9.64 -8.16 -22.57
N SER A 189 -9.57 -7.26 -23.54
CA SER A 189 -10.04 -7.52 -24.89
C SER A 189 -9.06 -7.04 -25.95
N ARG A 190 -9.17 -7.66 -27.14
CA ARG A 190 -8.51 -7.23 -28.37
C ARG A 190 -9.54 -7.17 -29.50
N GLY A 191 -9.31 -6.29 -30.49
CA GLY A 191 -10.16 -6.23 -31.67
C GLY A 191 -10.04 -7.51 -32.50
N ALA A 192 -11.16 -8.01 -33.02
CA ALA A 192 -11.24 -9.14 -33.92
C ALA A 192 -12.27 -8.82 -35.04
N GLY A 193 -11.80 -8.35 -36.18
CA GLY A 193 -12.70 -7.86 -37.25
C GLY A 193 -13.54 -6.66 -36.79
N ALA A 194 -14.87 -6.76 -36.93
CA ALA A 194 -15.83 -5.76 -36.44
C ALA A 194 -16.08 -5.88 -34.91
N GLY A 195 -15.72 -7.02 -34.31
CA GLY A 195 -16.00 -7.38 -32.94
C GLY A 195 -14.75 -7.39 -32.03
N ARG A 196 -14.84 -8.20 -30.99
CA ARG A 196 -13.77 -8.35 -29.98
C ARG A 196 -13.70 -9.78 -29.47
N GLU A 197 -12.46 -10.17 -29.11
CA GLU A 197 -12.16 -11.32 -28.28
C GLU A 197 -11.75 -10.88 -26.88
N TYR A 198 -12.29 -11.52 -25.85
CA TYR A 198 -11.93 -11.31 -24.45
C TYR A 198 -11.09 -12.49 -23.98
N TYR A 199 -9.99 -12.19 -23.28
CA TYR A 199 -9.04 -13.17 -22.79
C TYR A 199 -8.44 -12.73 -21.46
N TRP A 200 -7.88 -13.67 -20.73
CA TRP A 200 -7.26 -13.39 -19.43
C TRP A 200 -5.84 -12.85 -19.58
N THR A 201 -5.48 -11.87 -18.77
CA THR A 201 -4.13 -11.29 -18.71
C THR A 201 -3.72 -10.98 -17.28
N MET A 202 -2.42 -11.14 -16.99
CA MET A 202 -1.81 -10.63 -15.78
C MET A 202 -0.85 -9.46 -16.05
N ASN A 203 -0.79 -8.97 -17.29
CA ASN A 203 0.07 -7.88 -17.70
C ASN A 203 -0.75 -6.63 -18.04
N ALA A 204 -0.40 -5.50 -17.41
CA ALA A 204 -1.08 -4.24 -17.64
C ALA A 204 -0.61 -3.58 -18.95
N LYS A 205 -1.54 -3.15 -19.78
CA LYS A 205 -1.25 -2.36 -20.98
C LYS A 205 -1.36 -0.87 -20.65
N PRO A 206 -0.44 -0.01 -21.16
CA PRO A 206 -0.60 1.44 -21.06
C PRO A 206 -1.86 1.89 -21.83
N ILE A 207 -2.46 2.99 -21.38
CA ILE A 207 -3.41 3.72 -22.21
C ILE A 207 -2.58 4.32 -23.35
N ILE A 208 -2.76 3.82 -24.56
CA ILE A 208 -2.15 4.43 -25.74
C ILE A 208 -3.07 5.60 -26.09
N PRO A 209 -2.65 6.88 -25.96
CA PRO A 209 -3.37 7.97 -26.58
C PRO A 209 -3.39 7.70 -28.08
N VAL A 210 -4.56 7.67 -28.69
CA VAL A 210 -4.68 7.62 -30.15
C VAL A 210 -4.36 9.02 -30.66
N ASP A 211 -3.08 9.32 -30.79
CA ASP A 211 -2.63 10.51 -31.49
C ASP A 211 -2.34 10.11 -32.95
N PRO A 212 -3.04 10.69 -33.94
CA PRO A 212 -2.98 10.21 -35.32
C PRO A 212 -1.73 10.65 -36.09
N VAL A 213 -0.76 11.30 -35.48
CA VAL A 213 0.35 11.92 -36.25
C VAL A 213 1.68 11.79 -35.53
N ASP A 214 2.29 10.61 -35.56
CA ASP A 214 3.75 10.51 -35.48
C ASP A 214 4.27 9.39 -36.41
N PRO A 215 5.35 9.64 -37.18
CA PRO A 215 5.94 8.62 -38.03
C PRO A 215 6.52 7.48 -37.19
N PRO A 216 6.59 6.25 -37.73
CA PRO A 216 7.06 5.10 -36.97
C PRO A 216 8.50 5.33 -36.48
N VAL A 217 8.64 5.48 -35.18
CA VAL A 217 9.94 5.32 -34.50
C VAL A 217 10.33 3.86 -34.63
N ASP A 218 11.60 3.58 -34.91
CA ASP A 218 12.16 2.23 -34.96
C ASP A 218 11.67 1.39 -33.79
N PRO A 219 11.36 0.10 -34.02
CA PRO A 219 10.87 -0.78 -32.98
C PRO A 219 11.98 -1.01 -31.95
N VAL A 220 12.01 -0.16 -30.94
CA VAL A 220 12.55 -0.57 -29.63
C VAL A 220 11.61 -1.64 -29.14
N ASP A 221 12.11 -2.82 -28.83
CA ASP A 221 11.31 -3.90 -28.23
C ASP A 221 10.41 -3.29 -27.15
N PRO A 222 9.08 -3.43 -27.25
CA PRO A 222 8.18 -2.81 -26.27
C PRO A 222 8.58 -3.33 -24.89
N PRO A 223 8.79 -2.44 -23.91
CA PRO A 223 9.15 -2.88 -22.58
C PRO A 223 8.14 -3.91 -22.11
N ILE A 224 8.60 -5.02 -21.53
CA ILE A 224 7.72 -6.10 -21.04
C ILE A 224 6.62 -5.46 -20.20
N PRO A 225 5.33 -5.65 -20.57
CA PRO A 225 4.24 -5.03 -19.84
C PRO A 225 4.29 -5.42 -18.36
N PRO A 226 4.11 -4.47 -17.42
CA PRO A 226 4.24 -4.76 -16.01
C PRO A 226 3.13 -5.71 -15.53
N VAL A 227 3.50 -6.61 -14.62
CA VAL A 227 2.54 -7.52 -13.97
C VAL A 227 1.51 -6.72 -13.18
N ILE A 228 0.24 -7.09 -13.29
CA ILE A 228 -0.85 -6.54 -12.49
C ILE A 228 -0.74 -7.16 -11.08
N TYR A 229 -0.47 -6.34 -10.08
CA TYR A 229 -0.51 -6.80 -8.69
C TYR A 229 -1.94 -6.78 -8.15
N ASN A 230 -2.26 -7.78 -7.32
CA ASN A 230 -3.47 -7.71 -6.51
C ASN A 230 -3.43 -6.44 -5.64
N PRO A 231 -4.55 -5.70 -5.50
CA PRO A 231 -4.58 -4.46 -4.71
C PRO A 231 -4.17 -4.57 -3.24
N SER A 232 -4.06 -5.78 -2.68
CA SER A 232 -3.52 -5.97 -1.32
C SER A 232 -1.99 -5.94 -1.27
N VAL A 233 -1.32 -6.23 -2.38
CA VAL A 233 0.14 -6.41 -2.44
C VAL A 233 0.93 -5.15 -2.09
N PRO A 234 0.60 -3.94 -2.59
CA PRO A 234 1.32 -2.73 -2.21
C PRO A 234 1.38 -2.54 -0.70
N ALA A 235 0.25 -2.71 0.00
CA ALA A 235 0.22 -2.60 1.46
C ALA A 235 1.12 -3.64 2.15
N TYR A 236 1.16 -4.88 1.66
CA TYR A 236 2.02 -5.93 2.21
C TYR A 236 3.51 -5.62 2.04
N VAL A 237 3.89 -5.04 0.91
CA VAL A 237 5.28 -4.69 0.59
C VAL A 237 5.74 -3.45 1.36
N GLU A 238 4.89 -2.44 1.52
CA GLU A 238 5.26 -1.12 2.03
C GLU A 238 5.04 -0.96 3.54
N MET A 239 4.22 -1.80 4.18
CA MET A 239 3.93 -1.71 5.63
C MET A 239 5.19 -1.77 6.52
N PRO A 240 6.20 -2.60 6.25
CA PRO A 240 7.44 -2.57 7.03
C PRO A 240 8.11 -1.20 7.00
N ARG A 241 8.12 -0.52 5.85
CA ARG A 241 8.64 0.84 5.71
C ARG A 241 7.78 1.85 6.48
N ALA A 242 6.46 1.75 6.42
CA ALA A 242 5.54 2.60 7.19
C ALA A 242 5.76 2.45 8.71
N ASN A 243 5.99 1.23 9.20
CA ASN A 243 6.33 0.95 10.59
C ASN A 243 7.68 1.58 10.98
N MET A 244 8.67 1.53 10.09
CA MET A 244 9.96 2.19 10.34
C MET A 244 9.82 3.72 10.42
N GLU A 245 9.04 4.35 9.54
CA GLU A 245 8.79 5.80 9.58
C GLU A 245 8.05 6.20 10.86
N LEU A 246 7.13 5.37 11.36
CA LEU A 246 6.50 5.57 12.67
C LEU A 246 7.53 5.51 13.82
N GLY A 247 8.45 4.55 13.77
CA GLY A 247 9.54 4.43 14.74
C GLY A 247 10.49 5.64 14.72
N TYR A 248 10.89 6.11 13.54
CA TYR A 248 11.72 7.31 13.40
C TYR A 248 11.01 8.58 13.87
N ALA A 249 9.71 8.72 13.61
CA ALA A 249 8.93 9.88 14.04
C ALA A 249 8.78 9.93 15.57
N THR A 250 8.56 8.79 16.23
CA THR A 250 8.46 8.72 17.68
C THR A 250 9.81 8.89 18.37
N LEU A 251 10.92 8.45 17.77
CA LEU A 251 12.27 8.69 18.29
C LEU A 251 12.65 10.18 18.24
N ALA A 252 12.62 10.77 17.03
CA ALA A 252 13.01 12.15 16.69
C ALA A 252 14.46 12.53 17.12
N THR A 253 14.80 13.83 17.09
CA THR A 253 16.05 14.39 17.58
C THR A 253 15.92 14.77 19.06
N LEU A 254 17.05 15.01 19.74
CA LEU A 254 17.05 15.43 21.14
C LEU A 254 16.19 16.69 21.38
N HIS A 255 16.37 17.72 20.54
CA HIS A 255 15.65 18.99 20.71
C HIS A 255 14.15 18.87 20.42
N GLU A 256 13.73 18.04 19.46
CA GLU A 256 12.31 17.76 19.23
C GLU A 256 11.69 16.98 20.41
N ARG A 257 12.46 16.08 21.02
CA ARG A 257 11.96 15.24 22.11
C ARG A 257 11.87 15.98 23.44
N ARG A 258 12.85 16.83 23.75
CA ARG A 258 13.01 17.39 25.08
C ARG A 258 13.14 18.91 25.11
N GLY A 259 13.14 19.60 23.99
CA GLY A 259 13.47 21.01 23.90
C GLY A 259 14.94 21.31 24.23
N GLU A 260 15.24 22.54 24.53
CA GLU A 260 16.59 23.01 24.87
C GLU A 260 16.91 22.72 26.34
N ASN A 261 18.05 22.11 26.61
CA ASN A 261 18.56 21.86 27.97
C ASN A 261 19.94 22.47 28.23
N GLN A 262 20.65 22.88 27.18
CA GLN A 262 22.03 23.37 27.28
C GLN A 262 22.13 24.73 27.96
N THR A 263 21.06 25.53 27.85
CA THR A 263 20.96 26.88 28.41
C THR A 263 20.16 26.92 29.71
N LEU A 264 19.79 25.77 30.26
CA LEU A 264 19.32 25.72 31.62
C LEU A 264 20.48 26.16 32.52
N ALA A 265 20.26 27.20 33.31
CA ALA A 265 21.26 27.74 34.23
C ALA A 265 21.62 26.70 35.32
N TRP A 266 22.46 25.75 34.93
CA TRP A 266 22.97 24.73 35.83
C TRP A 266 24.04 25.25 36.75
N ASP A 267 24.69 26.39 36.42
CA ASP A 267 25.98 26.78 36.97
C ASP A 267 25.98 28.04 37.83
N GLU A 268 25.04 28.98 37.71
CA GLU A 268 25.09 30.27 38.41
C GLU A 268 24.36 30.29 39.75
N CYS A 269 23.40 29.41 39.90
CA CYS A 269 22.83 29.15 41.22
C CYS A 269 23.57 27.97 41.85
N GLY A 270 24.61 28.20 42.63
CA GLY A 270 25.46 27.17 43.25
C GLY A 270 24.73 26.06 44.03
N THR A 271 23.42 26.14 44.12
CA THR A 271 22.53 25.19 44.76
C THR A 271 21.44 24.63 43.81
N CYS A 272 21.15 25.28 42.69
CA CYS A 272 20.01 24.90 41.83
C CYS A 272 20.28 23.64 41.00
N GLY A 273 21.51 23.30 40.67
CA GLY A 273 21.88 22.12 39.88
C GLY A 273 22.14 20.85 40.70
N THR A 274 22.36 20.97 42.00
CA THR A 274 22.65 19.84 42.88
C THR A 274 21.41 19.22 43.51
N ASP A 275 20.27 19.94 43.53
CA ASP A 275 19.04 19.51 44.20
C ASP A 275 17.92 19.07 43.25
N ALA A 276 18.15 19.06 41.95
CA ALA A 276 17.15 18.59 41.00
C ALA A 276 16.91 17.07 41.15
N LYS A 277 15.72 16.70 41.62
CA LYS A 277 15.30 15.31 41.85
C LYS A 277 14.93 14.58 40.56
N GLY A 278 14.60 15.33 39.53
CA GLY A 278 14.24 14.77 38.24
C GLY A 278 13.68 15.81 37.28
N GLN A 279 13.48 15.41 36.03
CA GLN A 279 12.82 16.21 35.01
C GLN A 279 11.75 15.38 34.33
N THR A 280 10.52 15.85 34.32
CA THR A 280 9.40 15.25 33.56
C THR A 280 9.17 16.05 32.30
N TRP A 281 8.94 15.36 31.19
CA TRP A 281 8.60 15.97 29.92
C TRP A 281 7.52 15.20 29.22
N GLY A 282 6.76 15.89 28.37
CA GLY A 282 5.76 15.28 27.53
C GLY A 282 5.64 16.04 26.23
N ARG A 283 5.28 15.33 25.15
CA ARG A 283 5.04 15.95 23.85
C ARG A 283 3.95 15.24 23.04
N ILE A 284 3.36 15.98 22.15
CA ILE A 284 2.56 15.47 21.04
C ILE A 284 3.31 15.75 19.74
N LEU A 285 3.15 14.88 18.76
CA LEU A 285 3.77 15.02 17.46
C LEU A 285 2.79 14.66 16.35
N GLY A 286 2.99 15.28 15.20
CA GLY A 286 2.31 14.96 13.95
C GLY A 286 3.30 15.00 12.79
N LYS A 287 3.18 14.09 11.83
CA LYS A 287 3.98 14.05 10.60
C LYS A 287 3.10 13.65 9.43
N HIS A 288 3.23 14.37 8.34
CA HIS A 288 2.75 13.96 7.01
C HIS A 288 3.95 13.61 6.15
N LEU A 289 3.88 12.51 5.41
CA LEU A 289 4.98 12.05 4.56
C LEU A 289 4.45 11.39 3.30
N GLU A 290 4.91 11.87 2.15
CA GLU A 290 4.70 11.26 0.84
C GLU A 290 6.02 10.64 0.36
N GLN A 291 5.99 9.37 -0.02
CA GLN A 291 7.13 8.64 -0.54
C GLN A 291 6.75 7.88 -1.79
N ASP A 292 7.47 8.14 -2.88
CA ASP A 292 7.40 7.32 -4.07
C ASP A 292 8.48 6.24 -4.05
N GLY A 293 8.13 5.06 -4.49
CA GLY A 293 9.09 4.01 -4.79
C GLY A 293 9.83 4.28 -6.10
N LYS A 294 11.00 3.71 -6.25
CA LYS A 294 11.81 3.83 -7.48
C LYS A 294 11.24 3.01 -8.63
N THR A 295 10.40 2.03 -8.34
CA THR A 295 9.86 1.11 -9.34
C THR A 295 8.40 1.41 -9.63
N ARG A 296 7.50 1.27 -8.62
CA ARG A 296 6.08 1.39 -8.88
C ARG A 296 5.19 1.68 -7.67
N LEU A 297 5.61 1.31 -6.45
CA LEU A 297 4.76 1.40 -5.26
C LEU A 297 5.02 2.72 -4.54
N ASN A 298 3.95 3.40 -4.14
CA ASN A 298 4.01 4.71 -3.49
C ASN A 298 3.13 4.72 -2.25
N MET A 299 3.50 5.49 -1.24
CA MET A 299 2.71 5.62 -0.02
C MET A 299 2.63 7.05 0.48
N THR A 300 1.50 7.37 1.12
CA THR A 300 1.27 8.62 1.84
C THR A 300 0.87 8.29 3.27
N SER A 301 1.64 8.77 4.24
CA SER A 301 1.45 8.46 5.66
C SER A 301 1.12 9.71 6.47
N ASN A 302 0.12 9.61 7.37
CA ASN A 302 -0.14 10.57 8.43
C ASN A 302 0.14 9.90 9.77
N ILE A 303 1.13 10.43 10.49
CA ILE A 303 1.63 9.88 11.76
C ILE A 303 1.26 10.84 12.89
N TYR A 304 0.76 10.30 13.97
CA TYR A 304 0.45 11.02 15.20
C TYR A 304 1.06 10.28 16.38
N GLY A 305 1.50 11.03 17.39
CA GLY A 305 2.07 10.40 18.57
C GLY A 305 2.01 11.28 19.82
N ILE A 306 2.05 10.59 20.95
CA ILE A 306 2.17 11.19 22.28
C ILE A 306 3.28 10.47 23.03
N GLN A 307 4.08 11.22 23.76
CA GLN A 307 5.14 10.71 24.63
C GLN A 307 5.12 11.40 25.97
N ILE A 308 5.45 10.64 27.01
CA ILE A 308 5.73 11.16 28.34
C ILE A 308 6.97 10.47 28.87
N GLY A 309 7.90 11.25 29.43
CA GLY A 309 9.14 10.75 29.96
C GLY A 309 9.51 11.41 31.28
N HIS A 310 10.34 10.70 32.03
CA HIS A 310 10.89 11.17 33.26
C HIS A 310 12.37 10.80 33.40
N ASP A 311 13.20 11.80 33.63
CA ASP A 311 14.61 11.63 33.98
C ASP A 311 14.74 11.59 35.51
N PHE A 312 14.94 10.39 36.02
CA PHE A 312 15.00 10.13 37.47
C PHE A 312 16.40 10.28 38.07
N LYS A 313 17.42 10.51 37.21
CA LYS A 313 18.80 10.68 37.64
C LYS A 313 19.40 11.87 36.89
N ILE A 314 19.60 12.95 37.66
CA ILE A 314 20.35 14.11 37.22
C ILE A 314 21.63 14.14 38.09
N LYS A 315 22.79 13.95 37.45
CA LYS A 315 24.07 13.87 38.13
C LYS A 315 25.04 14.90 37.55
N ARG A 316 25.67 15.71 38.41
CA ARG A 316 26.84 16.52 38.05
C ARG A 316 28.10 15.69 38.31
N THR A 317 29.01 15.64 37.37
CA THR A 317 30.32 15.00 37.53
C THR A 317 31.31 16.00 38.14
N ASP A 318 32.41 15.50 38.73
CA ASP A 318 33.47 16.33 39.30
C ASP A 318 34.10 17.29 38.28
N LYS A 319 33.93 16.98 36.96
CA LYS A 319 34.41 17.81 35.85
C LYS A 319 33.31 18.75 35.30
N GLY A 320 32.19 18.94 36.01
CA GLY A 320 31.12 19.87 35.66
C GLY A 320 30.18 19.37 34.54
N ALA A 321 30.27 18.12 34.09
CA ALA A 321 29.33 17.57 33.10
C ALA A 321 28.01 17.15 33.76
N HIS A 322 26.89 17.39 33.11
CA HIS A 322 25.56 16.98 33.56
C HIS A 322 25.13 15.71 32.84
N GLN A 323 24.57 14.76 33.57
CA GLN A 323 24.05 13.49 33.04
C GLN A 323 22.58 13.33 33.45
N LEU A 324 21.74 13.06 32.47
CA LEU A 324 20.31 12.78 32.65
C LEU A 324 20.03 11.35 32.16
N THR A 325 19.43 10.55 33.02
CA THR A 325 19.03 9.17 32.67
C THR A 325 17.57 9.00 33.00
N GLY A 326 16.80 8.50 32.06
CA GLY A 326 15.37 8.39 32.24
C GLY A 326 14.72 7.33 31.34
N VAL A 327 13.40 7.27 31.48
CA VAL A 327 12.53 6.40 30.71
C VAL A 327 11.41 7.22 30.09
N TYR A 328 10.83 6.70 29.01
CA TYR A 328 9.59 7.25 28.47
C TYR A 328 8.66 6.18 27.95
N LEU A 329 7.39 6.51 27.94
CA LEU A 329 6.35 5.78 27.25
C LEU A 329 5.91 6.57 26.01
N SER A 330 5.61 5.86 24.94
CA SER A 330 5.16 6.46 23.69
C SER A 330 4.02 5.64 23.11
N TYR A 331 3.02 6.33 22.58
CA TYR A 331 2.04 5.76 21.69
C TYR A 331 2.08 6.54 20.37
N GLY A 332 2.10 5.80 19.27
CA GLY A 332 2.07 6.36 17.93
C GLY A 332 1.09 5.61 17.04
N ARG A 333 0.44 6.34 16.12
CA ARG A 333 -0.41 5.79 15.08
C ARG A 333 -0.02 6.36 13.72
N SER A 334 0.07 5.49 12.72
CA SER A 334 0.23 5.85 11.32
C SER A 334 -0.97 5.38 10.53
N ASN A 335 -1.56 6.30 9.75
CA ASN A 335 -2.54 5.99 8.71
C ASN A 335 -1.84 6.16 7.35
N THR A 336 -1.71 5.07 6.61
CA THR A 336 -0.96 5.06 5.35
C THR A 336 -1.87 4.62 4.21
N ASN A 337 -1.92 5.41 3.14
CA ASN A 337 -2.53 5.04 1.87
C ASN A 337 -1.44 4.50 0.94
N PHE A 338 -1.77 3.43 0.22
CA PHE A 338 -0.87 2.74 -0.70
C PHE A 338 -1.36 2.87 -2.13
N TYR A 339 -0.40 2.98 -3.05
CA TYR A 339 -0.64 3.20 -4.47
C TYR A 339 0.27 2.32 -5.31
N ASP A 340 -0.18 1.98 -6.52
CA ASP A 340 0.59 1.26 -7.51
C ASP A 340 0.49 1.97 -8.87
N ASN A 341 1.60 2.42 -9.42
CA ASN A 341 1.66 3.13 -10.71
C ASN A 341 1.14 2.29 -11.88
N TYR A 342 1.18 0.96 -11.74
CA TYR A 342 0.71 0.01 -12.73
C TYR A 342 -0.60 -0.69 -12.33
N ARG A 343 -1.35 -0.13 -11.36
CA ARG A 343 -2.68 -0.63 -11.06
C ARG A 343 -3.53 -0.62 -12.32
N ALA A 344 -4.14 -1.75 -12.64
CA ALA A 344 -4.93 -1.91 -13.85
C ALA A 344 -6.42 -2.17 -13.55
N VAL A 345 -7.25 -1.86 -14.54
CA VAL A 345 -8.66 -2.23 -14.64
C VAL A 345 -8.88 -2.80 -16.04
N ASN A 346 -9.42 -3.99 -16.12
CA ASN A 346 -9.62 -4.72 -17.38
C ASN A 346 -8.32 -4.84 -18.22
N GLY A 347 -7.18 -5.06 -17.53
CA GLY A 347 -5.88 -5.20 -18.16
C GLY A 347 -5.24 -3.89 -18.64
N ILE A 348 -5.86 -2.74 -18.41
CA ILE A 348 -5.35 -1.42 -18.82
C ILE A 348 -4.95 -0.63 -17.57
N ILE A 349 -3.79 0.02 -17.60
CA ILE A 349 -3.30 0.86 -16.50
C ILE A 349 -4.32 1.97 -16.21
N SER A 350 -4.80 2.03 -14.97
CA SER A 350 -5.79 3.01 -14.52
C SER A 350 -5.14 4.31 -14.09
N ASP A 351 -5.81 5.45 -14.28
CA ASP A 351 -5.39 6.74 -13.72
C ASP A 351 -5.48 6.76 -12.19
N ASP A 352 -6.49 6.09 -11.62
CA ASP A 352 -6.60 5.90 -10.18
C ASP A 352 -5.60 4.82 -9.73
N LYS A 353 -4.57 5.24 -8.97
CA LYS A 353 -3.47 4.39 -8.49
C LYS A 353 -3.70 3.82 -7.10
N TYR A 354 -4.74 4.26 -6.40
CA TYR A 354 -5.03 3.84 -5.02
C TYR A 354 -5.36 2.34 -4.93
N THR A 355 -4.71 1.65 -4.01
CA THR A 355 -4.86 0.19 -3.82
C THR A 355 -5.45 -0.19 -2.48
N GLY A 356 -5.30 0.65 -1.46
CA GLY A 356 -5.79 0.38 -0.12
C GLY A 356 -5.09 1.21 0.94
N LYS A 357 -5.41 0.97 2.18
CA LYS A 357 -4.82 1.65 3.34
C LYS A 357 -4.33 0.67 4.39
N GLY A 358 -3.39 1.15 5.20
CA GLY A 358 -2.92 0.48 6.39
C GLY A 358 -2.99 1.40 7.62
N ILE A 359 -3.23 0.81 8.76
CA ILE A 359 -3.20 1.48 10.06
C ILE A 359 -2.17 0.76 10.90
N SER A 360 -1.20 1.49 11.44
CA SER A 360 -0.19 0.95 12.35
C SER A 360 -0.29 1.64 13.70
N ASP A 361 -0.48 0.87 14.75
CA ASP A 361 -0.42 1.31 16.14
C ASP A 361 0.90 0.84 16.76
N SER A 362 1.58 1.70 17.50
CA SER A 362 2.83 1.42 18.20
C SER A 362 2.74 1.85 19.65
N ALA A 363 2.94 0.92 20.57
CA ALA A 363 3.15 1.21 21.99
C ALA A 363 4.62 0.94 22.35
N SER A 364 5.32 1.93 22.89
CA SER A 364 6.78 1.86 23.05
C SER A 364 7.23 2.24 24.46
N LEU A 365 8.30 1.56 24.90
CA LEU A 365 9.07 1.90 26.10
C LEU A 365 10.48 2.31 25.65
N GLY A 366 10.93 3.49 26.07
CA GLY A 366 12.26 4.01 25.76
C GLY A 366 13.11 4.26 27.00
N LEU A 367 14.41 4.06 26.83
CA LEU A 367 15.46 4.44 27.79
C LEU A 367 16.28 5.56 27.17
N THR A 368 16.61 6.59 27.97
CA THR A 368 17.43 7.73 27.55
C THR A 368 18.62 7.92 28.47
N HIS A 369 19.75 8.28 27.87
CA HIS A 369 20.92 8.74 28.60
C HIS A 369 21.55 9.91 27.86
N THR A 370 21.45 11.10 28.41
CA THR A 370 22.01 12.32 27.82
C THR A 370 23.10 12.88 28.72
N ARG A 371 24.25 13.18 28.12
CA ARG A 371 25.38 13.82 28.82
C ARG A 371 25.70 15.16 28.17
N TYR A 372 25.71 16.22 28.96
CA TYR A 372 26.15 17.55 28.57
C TYR A 372 27.51 17.85 29.21
N ALA A 373 28.49 18.24 28.41
CA ALA A 373 29.77 18.72 28.89
C ALA A 373 29.67 20.21 29.29
N PRO A 374 30.63 20.76 30.07
CA PRO A 374 30.62 22.16 30.48
C PRO A 374 30.60 23.16 29.34
N ASN A 375 31.12 22.79 28.17
CA ASN A 375 31.08 23.61 26.96
C ASN A 375 29.79 23.47 26.15
N GLY A 376 28.75 22.83 26.71
CA GLY A 376 27.47 22.58 26.05
C GLY A 376 27.45 21.42 25.05
N SER A 377 28.58 20.78 24.73
CA SER A 377 28.59 19.58 23.87
C SER A 377 27.75 18.48 24.51
N TYR A 378 27.03 17.71 23.70
CA TYR A 378 26.21 16.63 24.24
C TYR A 378 26.41 15.32 23.47
N LEU A 379 26.10 14.24 24.18
CA LEU A 379 25.86 12.91 23.66
C LEU A 379 24.50 12.44 24.19
N ASP A 380 23.59 12.10 23.28
CA ASP A 380 22.28 11.56 23.62
C ASP A 380 22.15 10.14 23.09
N LEU A 381 21.91 9.20 23.97
CA LEU A 381 21.71 7.78 23.67
C LEU A 381 20.27 7.40 23.97
N VAL A 382 19.63 6.72 23.04
CA VAL A 382 18.25 6.23 23.18
C VAL A 382 18.16 4.77 22.74
N ALA A 383 17.46 3.97 23.55
CA ALA A 383 17.02 2.63 23.20
C ALA A 383 15.50 2.56 23.37
N GLN A 384 14.78 2.11 22.35
CA GLN A 384 13.32 1.99 22.37
C GLN A 384 12.91 0.60 21.91
N LEU A 385 11.96 0.01 22.63
CA LEU A 385 11.26 -1.21 22.24
C LEU A 385 9.79 -0.89 21.97
N SER A 386 9.23 -1.47 20.92
CA SER A 386 7.89 -1.17 20.47
C SER A 386 7.11 -2.45 20.19
N TYR A 387 5.88 -2.52 20.65
CA TYR A 387 4.88 -3.46 20.15
C TYR A 387 4.12 -2.79 19.02
N LEU A 388 3.96 -3.51 17.90
CA LEU A 388 3.32 -3.03 16.68
C LEU A 388 2.05 -3.82 16.41
N HIS A 389 0.98 -3.13 16.04
CA HIS A 389 -0.25 -3.73 15.56
C HIS A 389 -0.67 -3.07 14.25
N ASN A 390 -0.69 -3.85 13.17
CA ASN A 390 -1.06 -3.39 11.83
C ASN A 390 -2.43 -3.90 11.43
N LYS A 391 -3.19 -3.06 10.71
CA LYS A 391 -4.43 -3.44 10.02
C LYS A 391 -4.29 -3.06 8.55
N TYR A 392 -4.65 -4.01 7.68
CA TYR A 392 -4.63 -3.84 6.24
C TYR A 392 -6.07 -3.79 5.73
N GLN A 393 -6.39 -2.83 4.88
CA GLN A 393 -7.68 -2.70 4.22
C GLN A 393 -7.45 -2.48 2.73
N SER A 394 -7.62 -3.53 1.95
CA SER A 394 -7.43 -3.47 0.52
C SER A 394 -8.70 -3.00 -0.19
N ARG A 395 -8.52 -2.45 -1.37
CA ARG A 395 -9.63 -2.07 -2.27
C ARG A 395 -10.51 -3.27 -2.67
N ARG A 396 -10.02 -4.50 -2.56
CA ARG A 396 -10.76 -5.75 -2.80
C ARG A 396 -11.50 -6.26 -1.56
N GLY A 397 -11.54 -5.48 -0.49
CA GLY A 397 -12.26 -5.85 0.73
C GLY A 397 -11.51 -6.82 1.65
N VAL A 398 -10.21 -7.08 1.40
CA VAL A 398 -9.39 -7.84 2.34
C VAL A 398 -9.15 -6.98 3.57
N ASP A 399 -9.47 -7.50 4.75
CA ASP A 399 -9.22 -6.90 6.06
C ASP A 399 -8.45 -7.90 6.92
N VAL A 400 -7.18 -7.58 7.23
CA VAL A 400 -6.25 -8.46 7.95
C VAL A 400 -5.56 -7.69 9.06
N GLY A 401 -5.44 -8.31 10.23
CA GLY A 401 -4.66 -7.82 11.36
C GLY A 401 -3.31 -8.54 11.48
N GLN A 402 -2.29 -7.82 11.92
CA GLN A 402 -0.94 -8.34 12.10
C GLN A 402 -0.27 -7.72 13.32
N ASN A 403 0.46 -8.52 14.08
CA ASN A 403 1.28 -8.06 15.18
C ASN A 403 2.76 -8.10 14.80
N GLY A 404 3.54 -7.22 15.43
CA GLY A 404 4.96 -7.15 15.25
C GLY A 404 5.69 -6.55 16.43
N PHE A 405 6.99 -6.49 16.30
CA PHE A 405 7.91 -5.94 17.29
C PHE A 405 8.90 -5.00 16.61
N GLY A 406 9.26 -3.92 17.30
CA GLY A 406 10.26 -2.97 16.84
C GLY A 406 11.31 -2.69 17.91
N ALA A 407 12.53 -2.45 17.48
CA ALA A 407 13.62 -1.97 18.34
C ALA A 407 14.36 -0.84 17.64
N VAL A 408 14.70 0.21 18.39
CA VAL A 408 15.45 1.37 17.88
C VAL A 408 16.60 1.67 18.83
N LEU A 409 17.77 1.90 18.26
CA LEU A 409 18.94 2.45 18.95
C LEU A 409 19.36 3.75 18.26
N SER A 410 19.61 4.81 19.03
CA SER A 410 20.05 6.09 18.50
C SER A 410 21.19 6.66 19.32
N ALA A 411 22.15 7.25 18.62
CA ALA A 411 23.21 8.07 19.20
C ALA A 411 23.23 9.42 18.45
N GLU A 412 23.09 10.52 19.19
CA GLU A 412 23.13 11.88 18.69
C GLU A 412 24.21 12.68 19.43
N VAL A 413 24.96 13.48 18.69
CA VAL A 413 25.97 14.39 19.23
C VAL A 413 25.77 15.79 18.66
N GLY A 414 26.12 16.79 19.47
CA GLY A 414 26.16 18.19 19.04
C GLY A 414 27.12 19.01 19.91
N ARG A 415 27.56 20.12 19.34
CA ARG A 415 28.44 21.06 20.07
C ARG A 415 28.09 22.50 19.70
N PRO A 416 27.60 23.29 20.65
CA PRO A 416 27.33 24.72 20.44
C PRO A 416 28.62 25.54 20.47
N TYR A 417 28.66 26.55 19.61
CA TYR A 417 29.68 27.58 19.56
C TYR A 417 29.00 28.95 19.60
N ALA A 418 29.36 29.76 20.60
CA ALA A 418 28.87 31.14 20.70
C ALA A 418 29.44 31.99 19.56
N LEU A 419 28.56 32.72 18.87
CA LEU A 419 28.94 33.62 17.76
C LEU A 419 29.36 35.02 18.27
N ASN A 420 28.89 35.43 19.47
CA ASN A 420 29.17 36.73 20.06
C ASN A 420 30.11 36.57 21.25
N LYS A 421 31.33 37.11 21.14
CA LYS A 421 32.36 37.02 22.18
C LYS A 421 32.09 37.89 23.45
N HIS A 422 31.07 38.74 23.44
CA HIS A 422 30.75 39.68 24.52
C HIS A 422 29.39 39.44 25.20
N ALA A 423 28.69 38.36 24.83
CA ALA A 423 27.49 38.01 25.56
C ALA A 423 27.88 37.34 26.87
N SER A 424 27.37 37.86 27.99
CA SER A 424 27.23 37.11 29.22
C SER A 424 26.60 35.76 28.86
N ASN A 425 26.91 34.68 29.53
CA ASN A 425 26.54 33.30 29.25
C ASN A 425 25.02 33.06 29.00
N GLU A 426 24.18 34.06 29.06
CA GLU A 426 22.74 34.01 29.17
C GLU A 426 21.99 34.52 27.92
N SER A 427 22.63 35.29 27.05
CA SER A 427 21.97 35.85 25.82
C SER A 427 22.94 35.92 24.67
N GLY A 428 22.52 35.45 23.51
CA GLY A 428 23.31 35.53 22.27
C GLY A 428 23.01 34.49 21.24
N TRP A 429 23.68 34.63 20.10
CA TRP A 429 23.61 33.69 19.00
C TRP A 429 24.63 32.57 19.17
N MET A 430 24.21 31.34 18.84
CA MET A 430 25.08 30.18 18.75
C MET A 430 24.83 29.39 17.47
N ILE A 431 25.87 28.70 17.02
CA ILE A 431 25.81 27.71 15.96
C ILE A 431 26.18 26.34 16.52
N GLU A 432 25.43 25.32 16.18
CA GLU A 432 25.61 23.97 16.74
C GLU A 432 25.59 22.94 15.61
N PRO A 433 26.76 22.46 15.15
CA PRO A 433 26.84 21.27 14.32
C PRO A 433 26.35 20.03 15.11
N GLN A 434 25.60 19.17 14.42
CA GLN A 434 24.96 17.99 14.96
C GLN A 434 25.17 16.79 14.04
N ALA A 435 25.22 15.59 14.62
CA ALA A 435 25.17 14.33 13.91
C ALA A 435 24.36 13.31 14.70
N GLN A 436 23.66 12.42 14.00
CA GLN A 436 22.85 11.36 14.60
C GLN A 436 22.96 10.10 13.75
N LEU A 437 23.03 8.94 14.41
CA LEU A 437 22.94 7.63 13.79
C LEU A 437 21.85 6.82 14.49
N ILE A 438 20.95 6.24 13.69
CA ILE A 438 19.79 5.49 14.16
C ILE A 438 19.80 4.12 13.50
N TYR A 439 19.85 3.06 14.29
CA TYR A 439 19.59 1.70 13.86
C TYR A 439 18.18 1.29 14.29
N GLN A 440 17.42 0.73 13.38
CA GLN A 440 16.08 0.22 13.65
C GLN A 440 15.93 -1.21 13.14
N TYR A 441 15.26 -2.03 13.92
CA TYR A 441 14.83 -3.37 13.59
C TYR A 441 13.31 -3.48 13.73
N VAL A 442 12.65 -4.09 12.77
CA VAL A 442 11.22 -4.36 12.77
C VAL A 442 11.01 -5.82 12.35
N ASP A 443 10.27 -6.56 13.15
CA ASP A 443 9.89 -7.94 12.88
C ASP A 443 8.37 -8.06 12.88
N LEU A 444 7.79 -8.46 11.75
CA LEU A 444 6.35 -8.58 11.54
C LEU A 444 5.98 -10.05 11.37
N LYS A 445 4.97 -10.51 12.11
CA LYS A 445 4.49 -11.89 12.00
C LYS A 445 3.89 -12.14 10.64
N GLY A 446 4.25 -13.26 10.00
CA GLY A 446 3.59 -13.74 8.80
C GLY A 446 2.09 -13.99 9.04
N PHE A 447 1.28 -13.86 8.00
CA PHE A 447 -0.16 -14.09 8.04
C PHE A 447 -0.67 -14.67 6.73
N ASN A 448 -1.91 -15.19 6.76
CA ASN A 448 -2.64 -15.60 5.57
C ASN A 448 -3.84 -14.67 5.38
N ASP A 449 -4.02 -14.15 4.16
CA ASP A 449 -5.09 -13.22 3.82
C ASP A 449 -6.39 -13.91 3.33
N GLY A 450 -6.44 -15.23 3.48
CA GLY A 450 -7.52 -16.08 2.96
C GLY A 450 -7.17 -16.80 1.66
N ILE A 451 -6.17 -16.29 0.92
CA ILE A 451 -5.69 -16.86 -0.35
C ILE A 451 -4.16 -17.00 -0.31
N ARG A 452 -3.45 -15.98 0.18
CA ARG A 452 -1.99 -15.84 0.11
C ARG A 452 -1.35 -15.95 1.47
N GLN A 453 -0.25 -16.68 1.52
CA GLN A 453 0.66 -16.60 2.66
C GLN A 453 1.58 -15.40 2.45
N VAL A 454 1.60 -14.47 3.41
CA VAL A 454 2.44 -13.27 3.40
C VAL A 454 3.48 -13.36 4.51
N ASP A 455 4.74 -13.17 4.14
CA ASP A 455 5.86 -13.12 5.08
C ASP A 455 6.75 -11.92 4.74
N GLN A 456 6.70 -10.92 5.61
CA GLN A 456 7.52 -9.71 5.51
C GLN A 456 8.85 -9.86 6.24
N GLY A 457 8.98 -10.89 7.07
CA GLY A 457 10.16 -11.20 7.84
C GLY A 457 10.65 -10.04 8.70
N SER A 458 11.93 -10.06 9.02
CA SER A 458 12.59 -8.98 9.74
C SER A 458 13.22 -7.98 8.77
N GLN A 459 13.01 -6.71 9.05
CA GLN A 459 13.57 -5.56 8.34
C GLN A 459 14.54 -4.79 9.24
N SER A 460 15.63 -4.31 8.68
CA SER A 460 16.59 -3.45 9.38
C SER A 460 16.78 -2.14 8.64
N GLY A 461 16.89 -1.05 9.36
CA GLY A 461 17.20 0.27 8.85
C GLY A 461 18.40 0.88 9.57
N LEU A 462 19.23 1.57 8.83
CA LEU A 462 20.32 2.39 9.36
C LEU A 462 20.19 3.77 8.73
N ARG A 463 19.88 4.78 9.56
CA ARG A 463 19.65 6.17 9.13
C ARG A 463 20.65 7.09 9.80
N GLY A 464 21.31 7.92 9.04
CA GLY A 464 22.23 8.94 9.51
C GLY A 464 21.72 10.35 9.25
N ARG A 465 22.11 11.28 10.11
CA ARG A 465 21.86 12.72 9.97
C ARG A 465 23.14 13.50 10.27
N VAL A 466 23.39 14.49 9.45
CA VAL A 466 24.31 15.58 9.75
C VAL A 466 23.58 16.89 9.56
N GLY A 467 23.84 17.88 10.40
CA GLY A 467 23.13 19.14 10.30
C GLY A 467 23.74 20.24 11.15
N VAL A 468 23.13 21.39 11.05
CA VAL A 468 23.50 22.59 11.79
C VAL A 468 22.24 23.24 12.36
N ARG A 469 22.34 23.64 13.61
CA ARG A 469 21.33 24.43 14.32
C ARG A 469 21.91 25.82 14.61
N VAL A 470 21.17 26.86 14.29
CA VAL A 470 21.48 28.25 14.66
C VAL A 470 20.42 28.69 15.63
N ALA A 471 20.83 29.08 16.83
CA ALA A 471 19.92 29.43 17.89
C ALA A 471 20.25 30.80 18.51
N HIS A 472 19.20 31.48 18.95
CA HIS A 472 19.29 32.69 19.75
C HIS A 472 18.68 32.43 21.12
N ASN A 473 19.50 32.66 22.17
CA ASN A 473 19.07 32.61 23.55
C ASN A 473 18.85 34.03 24.07
N ALA A 474 17.73 34.25 24.73
CA ALA A 474 17.42 35.51 25.39
C ALA A 474 16.98 35.24 26.84
N GLN A 475 17.44 36.07 27.75
CA GLN A 475 17.02 35.99 29.14
C GLN A 475 15.51 36.22 29.27
N SER A 476 14.85 35.45 30.12
CA SER A 476 13.41 35.63 30.39
C SER A 476 13.20 36.83 31.29
N SER A 477 12.28 37.71 30.93
CA SER A 477 11.92 38.86 31.78
C SER A 477 11.30 38.36 33.09
N GLY A 478 11.98 38.57 34.20
CA GLY A 478 11.47 38.29 35.54
C GLY A 478 12.19 37.21 36.35
N ASP A 479 13.16 36.49 35.77
CA ASP A 479 14.02 35.56 36.49
C ASP A 479 15.39 35.50 35.79
N ASP A 480 16.46 35.82 36.51
CA ASP A 480 17.82 35.95 35.96
C ASP A 480 18.41 34.64 35.44
N TYR A 481 17.73 33.51 35.67
CA TYR A 481 18.23 32.16 35.37
C TYR A 481 17.43 31.42 34.30
N GLN A 482 16.43 32.05 33.66
CA GLN A 482 15.61 31.41 32.62
C GLN A 482 15.90 32.01 31.24
N THR A 483 16.07 31.17 30.27
CA THR A 483 16.26 31.56 28.88
C THR A 483 15.09 31.15 27.98
N ASN A 484 14.72 32.02 27.05
CA ASN A 484 13.89 31.71 25.91
C ASN A 484 14.82 31.45 24.73
N THR A 485 14.56 30.38 23.98
CA THR A 485 15.37 30.00 22.83
C THR A 485 14.52 29.98 21.58
N PHE A 486 15.02 30.57 20.50
CA PHE A 486 14.51 30.44 19.16
C PHE A 486 15.61 29.87 18.25
N TYR A 487 15.31 28.91 17.37
CA TYR A 487 16.31 28.31 16.50
C TYR A 487 15.78 27.95 15.13
N GLY A 488 16.70 27.93 14.16
CA GLY A 488 16.55 27.30 12.87
C GLY A 488 17.48 26.12 12.74
N VAL A 489 17.08 25.10 11.99
CA VAL A 489 17.86 23.89 11.74
C VAL A 489 17.85 23.54 10.26
N ALA A 490 19.00 23.05 9.77
CA ALA A 490 19.14 22.46 8.45
C ALA A 490 19.90 21.15 8.57
N ASN A 491 19.34 20.08 8.00
CA ASN A 491 19.86 18.73 8.07
C ASN A 491 19.92 18.07 6.70
N ILE A 492 20.87 17.16 6.55
CA ILE A 492 20.88 16.14 5.51
C ILE A 492 20.71 14.79 6.20
N TRP A 493 19.76 14.02 5.70
CA TRP A 493 19.47 12.66 6.13
C TRP A 493 19.86 11.66 5.07
N HIS A 494 20.31 10.47 5.48
CA HIS A 494 20.63 9.37 4.58
C HIS A 494 20.24 8.02 5.17
N ASP A 495 19.52 7.20 4.38
CA ASP A 495 19.23 5.81 4.67
C ASP A 495 20.29 4.90 4.01
N PHE A 496 21.09 4.22 4.82
CA PHE A 496 22.17 3.33 4.34
C PHE A 496 21.66 1.96 3.93
N LEU A 497 20.47 1.55 4.38
CA LEU A 497 19.87 0.26 4.08
C LEU A 497 18.53 0.46 3.37
N ASN A 498 18.26 -0.40 2.38
CA ASN A 498 16.95 -0.48 1.73
C ASN A 498 16.11 -1.60 2.37
N PRO A 499 14.77 -1.48 2.35
CA PRO A 499 13.89 -2.57 2.76
C PRO A 499 14.16 -3.85 1.95
N LYS A 500 14.02 -5.00 2.61
CA LYS A 500 14.08 -6.31 1.96
C LYS A 500 12.78 -6.60 1.23
N ALA A 501 12.85 -7.44 0.20
CA ALA A 501 11.67 -7.95 -0.48
C ALA A 501 10.82 -8.81 0.46
N VAL A 502 9.51 -8.72 0.28
CA VAL A 502 8.47 -9.46 1.01
C VAL A 502 8.09 -10.70 0.21
N SER A 503 7.87 -11.82 0.88
CA SER A 503 7.35 -13.05 0.27
C SER A 503 5.83 -13.04 0.27
N ILE A 504 5.23 -13.28 -0.90
CA ILE A 504 3.78 -13.36 -1.12
C ILE A 504 3.53 -14.65 -1.90
N GLY A 505 3.10 -15.71 -1.20
CA GLY A 505 3.14 -17.05 -1.76
C GLY A 505 4.55 -17.42 -2.21
N GLN A 506 4.68 -17.77 -3.49
CA GLN A 506 5.98 -18.08 -4.11
C GLN A 506 6.71 -16.85 -4.66
N ASP A 507 6.05 -15.70 -4.73
CA ASP A 507 6.63 -14.47 -5.26
C ASP A 507 7.40 -13.69 -4.21
N ARG A 508 8.42 -12.94 -4.67
CA ARG A 508 9.17 -11.99 -3.84
C ARG A 508 9.04 -10.60 -4.45
N VAL A 509 8.42 -9.70 -3.72
CA VAL A 509 8.16 -8.33 -4.16
C VAL A 509 8.85 -7.34 -3.24
N GLY A 510 9.54 -6.37 -3.81
CA GLY A 510 10.24 -5.32 -3.06
C GLY A 510 10.13 -3.97 -3.74
N GLU A 511 10.31 -2.92 -2.96
CA GLU A 511 10.38 -1.55 -3.43
C GLU A 511 11.59 -0.84 -2.81
N LYS A 512 12.14 0.12 -3.50
CA LYS A 512 13.24 0.98 -3.03
C LYS A 512 12.79 2.42 -3.02
N TYR A 513 13.25 3.19 -2.04
CA TYR A 513 12.83 4.57 -1.83
C TYR A 513 14.00 5.55 -1.98
N ALA A 514 13.70 6.85 -1.91
CA ALA A 514 14.70 7.89 -1.78
C ALA A 514 15.60 7.62 -0.56
N THR A 515 16.91 7.71 -0.76
CA THR A 515 17.89 7.42 0.29
C THR A 515 18.44 8.67 0.94
N THR A 516 18.40 9.84 0.27
CA THR A 516 19.00 11.08 0.78
C THR A 516 18.04 12.23 0.58
N TRP A 517 17.80 12.99 1.65
CA TRP A 517 16.92 14.16 1.62
C TRP A 517 17.44 15.27 2.53
N ALA A 518 17.02 16.50 2.23
CA ALA A 518 17.24 17.67 3.05
C ALA A 518 16.06 17.91 3.99
N GLU A 519 16.33 18.51 5.13
CA GLU A 519 15.32 18.94 6.08
C GLU A 519 15.68 20.33 6.60
N ILE A 520 14.70 21.22 6.67
CA ILE A 520 14.81 22.52 7.32
C ILE A 520 13.72 22.64 8.40
N GLY A 521 13.99 23.40 9.42
CA GLY A 521 13.01 23.58 10.50
C GLY A 521 13.25 24.80 11.36
N LEU A 522 12.23 25.11 12.15
CA LEU A 522 12.22 26.17 13.14
C LEU A 522 11.71 25.61 14.46
N GLY A 523 12.26 26.12 15.56
CA GLY A 523 11.81 25.74 16.88
C GLY A 523 11.90 26.89 17.88
N VAL A 524 11.10 26.79 18.93
CA VAL A 524 11.04 27.76 20.02
C VAL A 524 10.86 27.05 21.34
N GLN A 525 11.53 27.56 22.37
CA GLN A 525 11.29 27.21 23.76
C GLN A 525 11.07 28.47 24.57
N ARG A 526 10.08 28.47 25.45
CA ARG A 526 9.75 29.56 26.35
C ARG A 526 9.57 29.08 27.77
N ALA A 527 10.12 29.82 28.71
CA ALA A 527 9.84 29.64 30.12
C ALA A 527 8.41 30.05 30.47
N VAL A 528 7.67 29.19 31.18
CA VAL A 528 6.27 29.44 31.61
C VAL A 528 6.14 29.41 33.15
N GLY A 529 7.26 29.27 33.87
CA GLY A 529 7.36 29.28 35.31
C GLY A 529 8.80 28.98 35.73
N LYS A 530 9.12 29.07 37.00
CA LYS A 530 10.51 28.93 37.52
C LYS A 530 11.21 27.63 37.11
N HIS A 531 10.45 26.56 36.83
CA HIS A 531 10.99 25.21 36.54
C HIS A 531 10.34 24.57 35.35
N SER A 532 9.49 25.31 34.59
CA SER A 532 8.69 24.78 33.49
C SER A 532 8.97 25.53 32.21
N TYR A 533 9.00 24.77 31.11
CA TYR A 533 9.17 25.27 29.75
C TYR A 533 8.16 24.62 28.82
N VAL A 534 7.68 25.40 27.87
CA VAL A 534 6.95 24.91 26.68
C VAL A 534 7.85 25.04 25.47
N TYR A 535 7.85 24.06 24.61
CA TYR A 535 8.63 24.09 23.36
C TYR A 535 7.78 23.63 22.17
N ALA A 536 8.12 24.11 21.00
CA ALA A 536 7.52 23.71 19.73
C ALA A 536 8.59 23.66 18.65
N ASP A 537 8.42 22.72 17.71
CA ASP A 537 9.32 22.50 16.58
C ASP A 537 8.47 22.15 15.34
N ALA A 538 8.82 22.71 14.19
CA ALA A 538 8.20 22.42 12.91
C ALA A 538 9.29 22.24 11.85
N ARG A 539 9.18 21.18 11.03
CA ARG A 539 10.15 20.81 10.01
C ARG A 539 9.50 20.42 8.70
N TYR A 540 10.23 20.67 7.62
CA TYR A 540 9.90 20.25 6.27
C TYR A 540 11.07 19.44 5.71
N GLU A 541 10.77 18.30 5.07
CA GLU A 541 11.74 17.44 4.41
C GLU A 541 11.44 17.30 2.93
N HIS A 542 12.49 17.29 2.11
CA HIS A 542 12.41 17.19 0.65
C HIS A 542 13.56 16.34 0.11
N ASP A 543 13.25 15.46 -0.85
CA ASP A 543 14.24 14.59 -1.50
C ASP A 543 15.28 15.40 -2.28
N LEU A 544 16.52 14.90 -2.31
CA LEU A 544 17.61 15.46 -3.09
C LEU A 544 17.87 14.68 -4.40
N GLY A 545 17.08 13.66 -4.69
CA GLY A 545 17.21 12.78 -5.85
C GLY A 545 16.10 12.97 -6.87
N LYS A 546 15.79 11.85 -7.56
CA LYS A 546 14.73 11.79 -8.58
C LYS A 546 13.44 11.12 -8.07
N THR A 547 13.47 10.59 -6.86
CA THR A 547 12.37 9.83 -6.26
C THR A 547 11.73 10.66 -5.17
N LYS A 548 10.44 10.89 -5.25
CA LYS A 548 9.73 11.80 -4.34
C LYS A 548 9.84 11.32 -2.88
N ARG A 549 10.24 12.24 -2.01
CA ARG A 549 10.08 12.18 -0.56
C ARG A 549 9.83 13.60 -0.08
N ASP A 550 8.59 13.88 0.26
CA ASP A 550 8.14 15.18 0.77
C ASP A 550 7.39 14.99 2.08
N GLY A 551 7.69 15.80 3.06
CA GLY A 551 7.02 15.68 4.33
C GLY A 551 7.15 16.92 5.21
N TYR A 552 6.22 17.05 6.13
CA TYR A 552 6.30 18.03 7.20
C TYR A 552 5.91 17.39 8.53
N ARG A 553 6.51 17.87 9.59
CA ARG A 553 6.22 17.41 10.93
C ARG A 553 6.23 18.55 11.92
N GLY A 554 5.48 18.38 12.99
CA GLY A 554 5.44 19.31 14.11
C GLY A 554 5.43 18.59 15.44
N THR A 555 6.01 19.23 16.43
CA THR A 555 6.03 18.78 17.82
C THR A 555 5.70 19.94 18.75
N ILE A 556 4.88 19.69 19.75
CA ILE A 556 4.66 20.60 20.88
C ILE A 556 4.88 19.81 22.17
N GLY A 557 5.65 20.38 23.07
CA GLY A 557 5.96 19.71 24.34
C GLY A 557 6.08 20.67 25.51
N ILE A 558 6.07 20.04 26.67
CA ILE A 558 6.27 20.70 27.97
C ILE A 558 7.31 19.91 28.76
N LYS A 559 8.13 20.61 29.55
CA LYS A 559 9.00 19.98 30.54
C LYS A 559 8.97 20.73 31.86
N HIS A 560 9.15 19.97 32.94
CA HIS A 560 9.19 20.47 34.30
C HIS A 560 10.34 19.81 35.06
N THR A 561 11.15 20.63 35.72
CA THR A 561 12.26 20.16 36.56
C THR A 561 11.84 20.22 38.05
N TRP A 562 11.90 19.08 38.71
CA TRP A 562 11.55 18.91 40.12
C TRP A 562 12.76 19.25 41.04
N LYS A 563 12.52 19.98 42.09
CA LYS A 563 13.50 20.27 43.18
C LYS A 563 13.27 19.40 44.39
#